data_77e8f01093002f752b3b693573fdcd07
#
_entry.id   77e8f01093002f752b3b693573fdcd07
#
_cell.length_a   1.000
_cell.length_b   1.000
_cell.length_c   1.000
_cell.angle_alpha   90.00
_cell.angle_beta   90.00
_cell.angle_gamma   90.00
#
_symmetry.space_group_name_H-M   'P 1'
#
loop_
_entity.id
_entity.type
_entity.pdbx_description
1 polymer ?
#
loop_
_entity_poly.entity_id
_entity_poly.type
_entity_poly.pdbx_seq_one_letter_code
_entity_poly.pdbx_strand_id
1 'polypeptide(L)'
;VIDEKKCIQCGACIHSCPFGAIGSKTFMVDVIRLINAGKKVVAMLAPATEGQFGPDITFASWKTALNKIGFADMIEVGLGGDMTAAAEAEEWAEAYKEGKKMTTSCCPAFVNMIKQHFPQLLDNMSTTVSPMCAVSRMLKAQDPEVVTVFIGPCIAKKSETLDLNIQGNADYAMTYGEIRAMMRAKDVNLEPEENSMQEASVFGKRFGNGQLEKRRLLKVKAVREGKWAPSIQADIARALQQADSRQRFVE
;
A
#
# COMPACT_ATOMS: atom_id res chain seq x y z
N VAL A 1 19.15 9.83 19.97
CA VAL A 1 18.40 10.78 19.14
C VAL A 1 18.47 10.28 17.70
N ILE A 2 17.32 10.22 17.02
CA ILE A 2 17.26 9.85 15.59
C ILE A 2 17.54 11.11 14.78
N ASP A 3 18.49 11.03 13.86
CA ASP A 3 18.76 12.09 12.91
C ASP A 3 17.77 12.02 11.74
N GLU A 4 16.82 12.92 11.71
CA GLU A 4 15.75 12.93 10.70
C GLU A 4 16.26 13.12 9.26
N LYS A 5 17.44 13.75 9.10
CA LYS A 5 18.09 13.95 7.80
C LYS A 5 18.71 12.67 7.23
N LYS A 6 18.92 11.68 8.09
CA LYS A 6 19.49 10.37 7.72
C LYS A 6 18.51 9.23 7.88
N CYS A 7 17.37 9.48 8.53
CA CYS A 7 16.39 8.46 8.83
C CYS A 7 15.49 8.19 7.62
N ILE A 8 15.54 6.97 7.10
CA ILE A 8 14.67 6.52 5.99
C ILE A 8 13.29 6.05 6.44
N GLN A 9 12.96 6.16 7.73
CA GLN A 9 11.68 5.76 8.33
C GLN A 9 11.36 4.24 8.23
N CYS A 10 12.35 3.37 8.08
CA CYS A 10 12.14 1.93 7.89
C CYS A 10 11.68 1.19 9.15
N GLY A 11 11.83 1.76 10.35
CA GLY A 11 11.43 1.15 11.62
C GLY A 11 12.38 0.09 12.19
N ALA A 12 13.52 -0.16 11.56
CA ALA A 12 14.49 -1.16 12.05
C ALA A 12 14.91 -0.92 13.51
N CYS A 13 15.13 0.35 13.89
CA CYS A 13 15.46 0.74 15.25
C CYS A 13 14.37 0.40 16.28
N ILE A 14 13.11 0.43 15.90
CA ILE A 14 11.97 0.07 16.76
C ILE A 14 12.01 -1.43 17.05
N HIS A 15 12.20 -2.25 16.01
CA HIS A 15 12.30 -3.69 16.16
C HIS A 15 13.54 -4.15 16.92
N SER A 16 14.64 -3.41 16.78
CA SER A 16 15.91 -3.74 17.42
C SER A 16 16.02 -3.24 18.86
N CYS A 17 15.09 -2.40 19.32
CA CYS A 17 15.14 -1.85 20.67
C CYS A 17 14.58 -2.84 21.73
N PRO A 18 15.41 -3.48 22.56
CA PRO A 18 14.92 -4.47 23.50
C PRO A 18 14.09 -3.85 24.64
N PHE A 19 14.19 -2.54 24.82
CA PHE A 19 13.51 -1.81 25.89
C PHE A 19 12.19 -1.19 25.44
N GLY A 20 11.83 -1.28 24.14
CA GLY A 20 10.65 -0.61 23.60
C GLY A 20 10.70 0.93 23.72
N ALA A 21 11.89 1.51 23.85
CA ALA A 21 12.09 2.94 24.07
C ALA A 21 11.89 3.78 22.80
N ILE A 22 11.78 3.15 21.65
CA ILE A 22 11.58 3.82 20.35
C ILE A 22 10.21 3.42 19.82
N GLY A 23 9.37 4.41 19.52
CA GLY A 23 8.06 4.21 18.95
C GLY A 23 7.85 5.08 17.70
N SER A 24 6.86 4.74 16.90
CA SER A 24 6.39 5.62 15.83
C SER A 24 5.29 6.54 16.34
N LYS A 25 5.13 7.72 15.70
CA LYS A 25 3.98 8.58 15.95
C LYS A 25 2.68 7.79 15.71
N THR A 26 1.73 7.89 16.62
CA THR A 26 0.41 7.27 16.48
C THR A 26 -0.62 8.26 15.97
N PHE A 27 -1.55 7.78 15.14
CA PHE A 27 -2.72 8.52 14.67
C PHE A 27 -4.02 7.96 15.25
N MET A 28 -3.96 7.03 16.22
CA MET A 28 -5.16 6.40 16.80
C MET A 28 -6.15 7.43 17.34
N VAL A 29 -5.67 8.43 18.08
CA VAL A 29 -6.54 9.43 18.71
C VAL A 29 -7.24 10.27 17.65
N ASP A 30 -6.53 10.64 16.58
CA ASP A 30 -7.09 11.45 15.49
C ASP A 30 -8.18 10.66 14.76
N VAL A 31 -7.91 9.39 14.43
CA VAL A 31 -8.88 8.51 13.77
C VAL A 31 -10.11 8.27 14.66
N ILE A 32 -9.94 8.01 15.97
CA ILE A 32 -11.05 7.85 16.92
C ILE A 32 -11.91 9.11 16.98
N ARG A 33 -11.29 10.30 17.04
CA ARG A 33 -12.02 11.58 17.04
C ARG A 33 -12.85 11.75 15.77
N LEU A 34 -12.33 11.41 14.60
CA LEU A 34 -13.05 11.52 13.34
C LEU A 34 -14.23 10.54 13.26
N ILE A 35 -14.03 9.29 13.70
CA ILE A 35 -15.12 8.31 13.81
C ILE A 35 -16.21 8.82 14.75
N ASN A 36 -15.85 9.31 15.93
CA ASN A 36 -16.82 9.83 16.92
C ASN A 36 -17.51 11.10 16.45
N ALA A 37 -16.88 11.88 15.59
CA ALA A 37 -17.47 13.05 14.94
C ALA A 37 -18.40 12.70 13.76
N GLY A 38 -18.62 11.41 13.50
CA GLY A 38 -19.50 10.94 12.40
C GLY A 38 -18.91 11.14 11.00
N LYS A 39 -17.59 11.36 10.88
CA LYS A 39 -16.95 11.44 9.57
C LYS A 39 -16.93 10.07 8.91
N LYS A 40 -17.05 10.04 7.58
CA LYS A 40 -16.94 8.81 6.79
C LYS A 40 -15.48 8.40 6.70
N VAL A 41 -15.04 7.52 7.61
CA VAL A 41 -13.69 7.00 7.68
C VAL A 41 -13.62 5.65 7.00
N VAL A 42 -12.81 5.52 5.94
CA VAL A 42 -12.63 4.29 5.18
C VAL A 42 -11.26 3.70 5.43
N ALA A 43 -11.22 2.44 5.81
CA ALA A 43 -9.98 1.69 6.02
C ALA A 43 -9.44 1.18 4.68
N MET A 44 -8.15 1.41 4.43
CA MET A 44 -7.41 0.87 3.29
C MET A 44 -6.44 -0.19 3.79
N LEU A 45 -6.80 -1.46 3.62
CA LEU A 45 -6.09 -2.58 4.21
C LEU A 45 -4.96 -3.08 3.30
N ALA A 46 -3.75 -3.19 3.85
CA ALA A 46 -2.56 -3.63 3.11
C ALA A 46 -2.69 -5.10 2.64
N PRO A 47 -2.18 -5.45 1.45
CA PRO A 47 -2.16 -6.83 0.96
C PRO A 47 -1.41 -7.80 1.89
N ALA A 48 -0.41 -7.29 2.62
CA ALA A 48 0.36 -8.06 3.60
C ALA A 48 -0.47 -8.55 4.81
N THR A 49 -1.74 -8.18 4.91
CA THR A 49 -2.66 -8.66 5.94
C THR A 49 -3.04 -10.13 5.73
N GLU A 50 -3.04 -10.57 4.47
CA GLU A 50 -3.42 -11.94 4.12
C GLU A 50 -2.50 -12.97 4.81
N GLY A 51 -3.10 -13.91 5.54
CA GLY A 51 -2.40 -14.99 6.23
C GLY A 51 -1.64 -14.62 7.51
N GLN A 52 -1.60 -13.34 7.92
CA GLN A 52 -0.86 -12.90 9.11
C GLN A 52 -1.59 -13.15 10.44
N PHE A 53 -2.90 -13.30 10.41
CA PHE A 53 -3.73 -13.39 11.62
C PHE A 53 -4.42 -14.75 11.78
N GLY A 54 -3.99 -15.72 11.02
CA GLY A 54 -4.52 -17.08 10.98
C GLY A 54 -5.06 -17.43 9.58
N PRO A 55 -5.14 -18.73 9.26
CA PRO A 55 -5.57 -19.18 7.92
C PRO A 55 -7.04 -18.85 7.63
N ASP A 56 -7.86 -18.75 8.66
CA ASP A 56 -9.30 -18.54 8.55
C ASP A 56 -9.71 -17.06 8.67
N ILE A 57 -8.73 -16.16 8.90
CA ILE A 57 -8.97 -14.72 8.98
C ILE A 57 -8.82 -14.11 7.59
N THR A 58 -9.94 -13.77 7.00
CA THR A 58 -10.05 -13.23 5.65
C THR A 58 -10.18 -11.70 5.63
N PHE A 59 -10.18 -11.09 4.46
CA PHE A 59 -10.51 -9.66 4.32
C PHE A 59 -11.94 -9.35 4.77
N ALA A 60 -12.88 -10.30 4.63
CA ALA A 60 -14.25 -10.15 5.15
C ALA A 60 -14.24 -10.05 6.68
N SER A 61 -13.47 -10.90 7.37
CA SER A 61 -13.25 -10.82 8.82
C SER A 61 -12.78 -9.44 9.26
N TRP A 62 -11.82 -8.87 8.52
CA TRP A 62 -11.32 -7.52 8.78
C TRP A 62 -12.38 -6.45 8.55
N LYS A 63 -13.14 -6.54 7.45
CA LYS A 63 -14.21 -5.59 7.14
C LYS A 63 -15.26 -5.56 8.25
N THR A 64 -15.71 -6.73 8.67
CA THR A 64 -16.67 -6.86 9.76
C THR A 64 -16.14 -6.28 11.07
N ALA A 65 -14.90 -6.59 11.45
CA ALA A 65 -14.30 -6.05 12.67
C ALA A 65 -14.09 -4.53 12.61
N LEU A 66 -13.63 -4.01 11.48
CA LEU A 66 -13.42 -2.57 11.27
C LEU A 66 -14.75 -1.80 11.34
N ASN A 67 -15.82 -2.32 10.74
CA ASN A 67 -17.16 -1.72 10.83
C ASN A 67 -17.65 -1.68 12.28
N LYS A 68 -17.42 -2.75 13.07
CA LYS A 68 -17.79 -2.80 14.50
C LYS A 68 -17.07 -1.73 15.35
N ILE A 69 -15.86 -1.33 14.97
CA ILE A 69 -15.13 -0.27 15.69
C ILE A 69 -15.40 1.14 15.15
N GLY A 70 -16.21 1.25 14.08
CA GLY A 70 -16.75 2.51 13.59
C GLY A 70 -16.21 3.00 12.25
N PHE A 71 -15.41 2.21 11.53
CA PHE A 71 -15.09 2.54 10.15
C PHE A 71 -16.33 2.36 9.27
N ALA A 72 -16.51 3.28 8.31
CA ALA A 72 -17.66 3.23 7.40
C ALA A 72 -17.55 2.12 6.36
N ASP A 73 -16.33 1.81 5.93
CA ASP A 73 -16.05 0.75 4.96
C ASP A 73 -14.57 0.34 5.01
N MET A 74 -14.23 -0.72 4.27
CA MET A 74 -12.87 -1.19 4.07
C MET A 74 -12.63 -1.56 2.60
N ILE A 75 -11.47 -1.19 2.08
CA ILE A 75 -11.00 -1.53 0.73
C ILE A 75 -9.59 -2.13 0.78
N GLU A 76 -9.33 -3.06 -0.12
CA GLU A 76 -8.01 -3.66 -0.27
C GLU A 76 -7.05 -2.74 -1.04
N VAL A 77 -5.87 -2.44 -0.50
CA VAL A 77 -4.83 -1.68 -1.19
C VAL A 77 -4.16 -2.49 -2.31
N GLY A 78 -4.39 -3.79 -2.36
CA GLY A 78 -4.06 -4.62 -3.51
C GLY A 78 -4.55 -4.05 -4.83
N LEU A 79 -5.73 -3.44 -4.84
CA LEU A 79 -6.28 -2.74 -6.00
C LEU A 79 -5.37 -1.59 -6.49
N GLY A 80 -4.85 -0.78 -5.56
CA GLY A 80 -3.83 0.24 -5.89
C GLY A 80 -2.54 -0.37 -6.40
N GLY A 81 -2.18 -1.57 -5.92
CA GLY A 81 -1.06 -2.34 -6.44
C GLY A 81 -1.23 -2.73 -7.91
N ASP A 82 -2.43 -3.09 -8.33
CA ASP A 82 -2.72 -3.37 -9.74
C ASP A 82 -2.59 -2.10 -10.59
N MET A 83 -3.11 -0.98 -10.11
CA MET A 83 -3.05 0.31 -10.79
C MET A 83 -1.59 0.77 -10.97
N THR A 84 -0.81 0.78 -9.88
CA THR A 84 0.60 1.19 -9.94
C THR A 84 1.45 0.23 -10.76
N ALA A 85 1.18 -1.07 -10.71
CA ALA A 85 1.90 -2.05 -11.51
C ALA A 85 1.68 -1.86 -13.02
N ALA A 86 0.49 -1.44 -13.42
CA ALA A 86 0.19 -1.12 -14.83
C ALA A 86 1.00 0.10 -15.30
N ALA A 87 0.93 1.22 -14.57
CA ALA A 87 1.67 2.43 -14.90
C ALA A 87 3.20 2.24 -14.85
N GLU A 88 3.73 1.58 -13.80
CA GLU A 88 5.16 1.25 -13.74
C GLU A 88 5.62 0.33 -14.88
N ALA A 89 4.74 -0.54 -15.39
CA ALA A 89 5.09 -1.41 -16.52
C ALA A 89 5.28 -0.61 -17.82
N GLU A 90 4.50 0.44 -18.03
CA GLU A 90 4.64 1.36 -19.18
C GLU A 90 5.92 2.18 -19.07
N GLU A 91 6.15 2.84 -17.92
CA GLU A 91 7.40 3.57 -17.66
C GLU A 91 8.65 2.66 -17.84
N TRP A 92 8.55 1.44 -17.33
CA TRP A 92 9.65 0.48 -17.45
C TRP A 92 9.91 0.08 -18.89
N ALA A 93 8.86 -0.12 -19.69
CA ALA A 93 8.99 -0.48 -21.10
C ALA A 93 9.68 0.64 -21.91
N GLU A 94 9.40 1.90 -21.60
CA GLU A 94 10.05 3.06 -22.21
C GLU A 94 11.50 3.17 -21.77
N ALA A 95 11.77 3.12 -20.47
CA ALA A 95 13.13 3.15 -19.93
C ALA A 95 14.01 2.01 -20.51
N TYR A 96 13.43 0.83 -20.70
CA TYR A 96 14.13 -0.30 -21.29
C TYR A 96 14.51 -0.07 -22.76
N LYS A 97 13.62 0.52 -23.56
CA LYS A 97 13.92 0.89 -24.96
C LYS A 97 15.08 1.88 -25.05
N GLU A 98 15.19 2.76 -24.08
CA GLU A 98 16.27 3.77 -23.98
C GLU A 98 17.55 3.21 -23.33
N GLY A 99 17.57 1.94 -22.94
CA GLY A 99 18.71 1.33 -22.24
C GLY A 99 18.89 1.81 -20.80
N LYS A 100 17.89 2.48 -20.22
CA LYS A 100 17.91 2.98 -18.85
C LYS A 100 17.50 1.88 -17.86
N LYS A 101 18.03 1.98 -16.65
CA LYS A 101 17.58 1.16 -15.51
C LYS A 101 16.51 1.93 -14.76
N MET A 102 15.46 1.22 -14.31
CA MET A 102 14.39 1.82 -13.51
C MET A 102 14.16 1.02 -12.24
N THR A 103 13.84 1.72 -11.15
CA THR A 103 13.43 1.16 -9.86
C THR A 103 11.99 1.58 -9.55
N THR A 104 11.32 0.80 -8.69
CA THR A 104 9.96 1.14 -8.22
C THR A 104 9.96 2.27 -7.19
N SER A 105 8.84 2.97 -7.03
CA SER A 105 8.60 4.02 -6.01
C SER A 105 7.57 3.61 -4.94
N CYS A 106 7.06 2.38 -4.96
CA CYS A 106 5.96 1.96 -4.09
C CYS A 106 6.30 1.88 -2.58
N CYS A 107 7.60 1.79 -2.21
CA CYS A 107 8.06 1.70 -0.83
C CYS A 107 8.63 3.05 -0.34
N PRO A 108 7.96 3.77 0.59
CA PRO A 108 8.43 5.09 1.03
C PRO A 108 9.78 5.05 1.74
N ALA A 109 10.12 3.97 2.44
CA ALA A 109 11.45 3.82 3.03
C ALA A 109 12.55 3.71 1.95
N PHE A 110 12.27 3.00 0.85
CA PHE A 110 13.17 2.92 -0.29
C PHE A 110 13.31 4.28 -0.99
N VAL A 111 12.20 4.97 -1.22
CA VAL A 111 12.20 6.33 -1.80
C VAL A 111 13.04 7.28 -0.94
N ASN A 112 12.85 7.26 0.39
CA ASN A 112 13.65 8.06 1.31
C ASN A 112 15.13 7.68 1.26
N MET A 113 15.45 6.40 1.15
CA MET A 113 16.84 5.93 1.01
C MET A 113 17.50 6.49 -0.25
N ILE A 114 16.80 6.44 -1.40
CA ILE A 114 17.32 7.01 -2.63
C ILE A 114 17.49 8.52 -2.49
N LYS A 115 16.47 9.24 -2.03
CA LYS A 115 16.53 10.71 -1.87
C LYS A 115 17.67 11.16 -0.96
N GLN A 116 17.94 10.44 0.12
CA GLN A 116 18.90 10.89 1.15
C GLN A 116 20.31 10.35 0.95
N HIS A 117 20.45 9.12 0.50
CA HIS A 117 21.73 8.43 0.47
C HIS A 117 22.26 8.14 -0.95
N PHE A 118 21.37 8.13 -1.95
CA PHE A 118 21.72 7.81 -3.33
C PHE A 118 21.05 8.78 -4.33
N PRO A 119 21.20 10.11 -4.17
CA PRO A 119 20.50 11.10 -5.00
C PRO A 119 20.79 10.97 -6.49
N GLN A 120 21.95 10.39 -6.87
CA GLN A 120 22.32 10.09 -8.24
C GLN A 120 21.40 9.05 -8.92
N LEU A 121 20.56 8.34 -8.16
CA LEU A 121 19.61 7.34 -8.68
C LEU A 121 18.19 7.88 -8.78
N LEU A 122 17.95 9.15 -8.48
CA LEU A 122 16.60 9.75 -8.53
C LEU A 122 15.97 9.63 -9.91
N ASP A 123 16.75 9.88 -10.96
CA ASP A 123 16.29 9.79 -12.36
C ASP A 123 15.97 8.34 -12.81
N ASN A 124 16.35 7.37 -11.99
CA ASN A 124 16.05 5.96 -12.23
C ASN A 124 14.81 5.48 -11.47
N MET A 125 14.18 6.32 -10.67
CA MET A 125 13.03 5.95 -9.87
C MET A 125 11.74 6.19 -10.65
N SER A 126 10.78 5.26 -10.55
CA SER A 126 9.44 5.44 -11.11
C SER A 126 8.78 6.71 -10.57
N THR A 127 8.05 7.41 -11.40
CA THR A 127 7.26 8.61 -11.04
C THR A 127 5.90 8.24 -10.47
N THR A 128 5.52 6.97 -10.54
CA THR A 128 4.22 6.45 -10.10
C THR A 128 4.05 6.58 -8.59
N VAL A 129 2.88 7.00 -8.14
CA VAL A 129 2.55 7.05 -6.71
C VAL A 129 2.43 5.66 -6.10
N SER A 130 2.51 5.57 -4.78
CA SER A 130 2.36 4.28 -4.09
C SER A 130 0.93 3.72 -4.22
N PRO A 131 0.76 2.39 -4.09
CA PRO A 131 -0.56 1.75 -4.04
C PRO A 131 -1.53 2.36 -3.02
N MET A 132 -1.02 2.79 -1.87
CA MET A 132 -1.79 3.48 -0.85
C MET A 132 -2.34 4.81 -1.37
N CYS A 133 -1.50 5.62 -2.00
CA CYS A 133 -1.90 6.90 -2.58
C CYS A 133 -2.90 6.71 -3.74
N ALA A 134 -2.67 5.74 -4.62
CA ALA A 134 -3.57 5.45 -5.75
C ALA A 134 -4.99 5.12 -5.27
N VAL A 135 -5.14 4.25 -4.25
CA VAL A 135 -6.45 3.93 -3.67
C VAL A 135 -7.06 5.14 -2.98
N SER A 136 -6.27 5.93 -2.25
CA SER A 136 -6.77 7.15 -1.61
C SER A 136 -7.32 8.15 -2.64
N ARG A 137 -6.58 8.40 -3.73
CA ARG A 137 -7.05 9.26 -4.84
C ARG A 137 -8.35 8.74 -5.45
N MET A 138 -8.45 7.44 -5.65
CA MET A 138 -9.67 6.81 -6.19
C MET A 138 -10.87 7.05 -5.26
N LEU A 139 -10.71 6.85 -3.95
CA LEU A 139 -11.76 7.09 -2.97
C LEU A 139 -12.16 8.56 -2.89
N LYS A 140 -11.18 9.46 -2.84
CA LYS A 140 -11.42 10.92 -2.78
C LYS A 140 -12.04 11.49 -4.06
N ALA A 141 -11.81 10.86 -5.20
CA ALA A 141 -12.49 11.23 -6.45
C ALA A 141 -13.97 10.82 -6.47
N GLN A 142 -14.34 9.78 -5.72
CA GLN A 142 -15.74 9.36 -5.57
C GLN A 142 -16.45 10.17 -4.47
N ASP A 143 -15.75 10.48 -3.41
CA ASP A 143 -16.25 11.22 -2.26
C ASP A 143 -15.13 12.11 -1.69
N PRO A 144 -15.12 13.42 -2.00
CA PRO A 144 -14.08 14.34 -1.55
C PRO A 144 -13.99 14.51 -0.03
N GLU A 145 -15.06 14.21 0.71
CA GLU A 145 -15.11 14.33 2.17
C GLU A 145 -14.67 13.04 2.89
N VAL A 146 -14.35 11.97 2.16
CA VAL A 146 -13.92 10.72 2.76
C VAL A 146 -12.58 10.88 3.46
N VAL A 147 -12.49 10.35 4.66
CA VAL A 147 -11.22 10.22 5.39
C VAL A 147 -10.64 8.83 5.13
N THR A 148 -9.44 8.78 4.59
CA THR A 148 -8.76 7.54 4.21
C THR A 148 -7.69 7.17 5.22
N VAL A 149 -7.77 5.95 5.75
CA VAL A 149 -6.84 5.43 6.78
C VAL A 149 -6.19 4.14 6.29
N PHE A 150 -4.90 4.21 5.99
CA PHE A 150 -4.13 3.00 5.65
C PHE A 150 -3.87 2.16 6.89
N ILE A 151 -4.06 0.84 6.78
CA ILE A 151 -3.77 -0.14 7.83
C ILE A 151 -2.80 -1.18 7.28
N GLY A 152 -1.61 -1.28 7.89
CA GLY A 152 -0.59 -2.20 7.40
C GLY A 152 0.65 -2.29 8.30
N PRO A 153 1.67 -3.08 7.92
CA PRO A 153 2.84 -3.31 8.76
C PRO A 153 3.88 -2.18 8.69
N CYS A 154 3.76 -1.25 7.74
CA CYS A 154 4.82 -0.34 7.36
C CYS A 154 4.75 1.01 8.08
N ILE A 155 5.78 1.32 8.88
CA ILE A 155 5.88 2.58 9.60
C ILE A 155 6.17 3.75 8.65
N ALA A 156 6.95 3.52 7.57
CA ALA A 156 7.27 4.56 6.60
C ALA A 156 6.01 5.11 5.89
N LYS A 157 4.91 4.37 5.86
CA LYS A 157 3.63 4.86 5.35
C LYS A 157 3.07 6.02 6.18
N LYS A 158 3.41 6.11 7.46
CA LYS A 158 3.05 7.25 8.31
C LYS A 158 3.76 8.54 7.90
N SER A 159 5.02 8.45 7.48
CA SER A 159 5.73 9.62 6.95
C SER A 159 5.26 9.99 5.55
N GLU A 160 4.89 9.01 4.73
CA GLU A 160 4.33 9.25 3.41
C GLU A 160 3.01 10.06 3.50
N THR A 161 2.13 9.74 4.46
CA THR A 161 0.87 10.52 4.64
C THR A 161 1.12 11.98 5.05
N LEU A 162 2.29 12.30 5.55
CA LEU A 162 2.69 13.66 5.93
C LEU A 162 3.42 14.42 4.81
N ASP A 163 3.71 13.77 3.67
CA ASP A 163 4.37 14.42 2.55
C ASP A 163 3.37 15.27 1.76
N LEU A 164 3.45 16.58 1.96
CA LEU A 164 2.55 17.56 1.32
C LEU A 164 2.74 17.67 -0.20
N ASN A 165 3.82 17.12 -0.74
CA ASN A 165 4.05 17.09 -2.19
C ASN A 165 3.23 16.01 -2.89
N ILE A 166 2.70 15.04 -2.15
CA ILE A 166 1.88 13.96 -2.68
C ILE A 166 0.40 14.33 -2.52
N GLN A 167 -0.18 14.92 -3.55
CA GLN A 167 -1.60 15.29 -3.55
C GLN A 167 -2.51 14.06 -3.57
N GLY A 168 -3.62 14.13 -2.84
CA GLY A 168 -4.61 13.04 -2.76
C GLY A 168 -4.13 11.81 -1.98
N ASN A 169 -3.05 11.94 -1.21
CA ASN A 169 -2.52 10.85 -0.38
C ASN A 169 -3.51 10.43 0.71
N ALA A 170 -3.26 9.28 1.35
CA ALA A 170 -3.99 8.84 2.53
C ALA A 170 -3.86 9.88 3.65
N ASP A 171 -4.96 10.11 4.40
CA ASP A 171 -4.96 11.08 5.49
C ASP A 171 -4.19 10.57 6.69
N TYR A 172 -4.30 9.27 6.97
CA TYR A 172 -3.64 8.62 8.11
C TYR A 172 -3.10 7.24 7.73
N ALA A 173 -2.10 6.79 8.48
CA ALA A 173 -1.60 5.43 8.42
C ALA A 173 -1.47 4.84 9.82
N MET A 174 -1.96 3.62 10.00
CA MET A 174 -1.93 2.89 11.25
C MET A 174 -1.26 1.53 11.07
N THR A 175 -0.56 1.09 12.10
CA THR A 175 -0.01 -0.27 12.17
C THR A 175 -1.04 -1.27 12.67
N TYR A 176 -0.80 -2.56 12.41
CA TYR A 176 -1.65 -3.62 12.95
C TYR A 176 -1.72 -3.61 14.49
N GLY A 177 -0.63 -3.20 15.16
CA GLY A 177 -0.62 -3.07 16.62
C GLY A 177 -1.60 -2.01 17.10
N GLU A 178 -1.65 -0.86 16.42
CA GLU A 178 -2.56 0.24 16.73
C GLU A 178 -4.02 -0.13 16.48
N ILE A 179 -4.34 -0.71 15.33
CA ILE A 179 -5.73 -1.09 15.05
C ILE A 179 -6.22 -2.20 15.97
N ARG A 180 -5.37 -3.17 16.32
CA ARG A 180 -5.71 -4.19 17.32
C ARG A 180 -5.93 -3.61 18.72
N ALA A 181 -5.20 -2.55 19.08
CA ALA A 181 -5.46 -1.85 20.34
C ALA A 181 -6.84 -1.18 20.34
N MET A 182 -7.25 -0.56 19.22
CA MET A 182 -8.61 -0.02 19.08
C MET A 182 -9.67 -1.12 19.15
N MET A 183 -9.46 -2.27 18.50
CA MET A 183 -10.37 -3.42 18.54
C MET A 183 -10.53 -3.92 19.98
N ARG A 184 -9.42 -4.12 20.70
CA ARG A 184 -9.47 -4.54 22.12
C ARG A 184 -10.21 -3.55 23.01
N ALA A 185 -10.04 -2.25 22.78
CA ALA A 185 -10.74 -1.23 23.55
C ALA A 185 -12.27 -1.22 23.32
N LYS A 186 -12.73 -1.83 22.23
CA LYS A 186 -14.15 -1.99 21.86
C LYS A 186 -14.65 -3.44 22.07
N ASP A 187 -13.82 -4.31 22.63
CA ASP A 187 -14.10 -5.75 22.77
C ASP A 187 -14.45 -6.44 21.44
N VAL A 188 -13.76 -6.03 20.36
CA VAL A 188 -13.93 -6.61 19.03
C VAL A 188 -12.75 -7.51 18.71
N ASN A 189 -13.04 -8.75 18.33
CA ASN A 189 -12.07 -9.72 17.87
C ASN A 189 -12.21 -9.95 16.36
N LEU A 190 -11.13 -10.45 15.74
CA LEU A 190 -11.18 -10.98 14.38
C LEU A 190 -11.75 -12.40 14.45
N GLU A 191 -12.92 -12.58 13.89
CA GLU A 191 -13.58 -13.88 13.82
C GLU A 191 -13.38 -14.50 12.43
N PRO A 192 -13.23 -15.82 12.34
CA PRO A 192 -13.20 -16.51 11.06
C PRO A 192 -14.47 -16.21 10.25
N GLU A 193 -14.31 -15.81 9.01
CA GLU A 193 -15.42 -15.48 8.11
C GLU A 193 -15.05 -15.91 6.69
N GLU A 194 -15.99 -16.55 5.98
CA GLU A 194 -15.78 -16.89 4.58
C GLU A 194 -15.54 -15.63 3.75
N ASN A 195 -14.60 -15.71 2.82
CA ASN A 195 -14.29 -14.57 1.97
C ASN A 195 -15.40 -14.32 0.95
N SER A 196 -16.42 -13.59 1.38
CA SER A 196 -17.55 -13.15 0.55
C SER A 196 -17.21 -11.92 -0.32
N MET A 197 -16.03 -11.31 -0.10
CA MET A 197 -15.60 -10.18 -0.90
C MET A 197 -15.13 -10.65 -2.28
N GLN A 198 -15.63 -10.00 -3.33
CA GLN A 198 -15.07 -10.18 -4.66
C GLN A 198 -13.60 -9.81 -4.62
N GLU A 199 -12.75 -10.63 -5.21
CA GLU A 199 -11.34 -10.31 -5.35
C GLU A 199 -11.18 -9.02 -6.14
N ALA A 200 -10.91 -7.92 -5.42
CA ALA A 200 -10.75 -6.60 -6.04
C ALA A 200 -9.43 -6.49 -6.80
N SER A 201 -8.44 -7.29 -6.43
CA SER A 201 -7.09 -7.25 -6.97
C SER A 201 -6.69 -8.58 -7.62
N VAL A 202 -6.10 -8.49 -8.82
CA VAL A 202 -5.56 -9.64 -9.56
C VAL A 202 -4.10 -9.88 -9.23
N PHE A 203 -3.30 -8.82 -9.13
CA PHE A 203 -1.85 -8.86 -8.92
C PHE A 203 -1.40 -8.26 -7.60
N GLY A 204 -2.09 -7.23 -7.13
CA GLY A 204 -1.68 -6.42 -6.00
C GLY A 204 -1.67 -7.17 -4.68
N LYS A 205 -2.50 -8.21 -4.52
CA LYS A 205 -2.46 -9.11 -3.36
C LYS A 205 -1.10 -9.77 -3.16
N ARG A 206 -0.32 -9.90 -4.22
CA ARG A 206 0.98 -10.57 -4.21
C ARG A 206 2.15 -9.61 -3.95
N PHE A 207 1.88 -8.31 -3.80
CA PHE A 207 2.90 -7.28 -3.54
C PHE A 207 3.66 -7.50 -2.22
N GLY A 208 3.04 -8.15 -1.23
CA GLY A 208 3.65 -8.45 0.06
C GLY A 208 4.29 -9.83 0.18
N ASN A 209 4.05 -10.76 -0.75
CA ASN A 209 4.34 -12.18 -0.56
C ASN A 209 5.63 -12.70 -1.24
N GLY A 210 6.54 -11.81 -1.69
CA GLY A 210 7.81 -12.23 -2.35
C GLY A 210 7.63 -12.96 -3.69
N GLN A 211 6.42 -13.39 -4.04
CA GLN A 211 6.13 -14.05 -5.31
C GLN A 211 6.21 -13.13 -6.53
N LEU A 212 6.13 -11.81 -6.30
CA LEU A 212 6.33 -10.79 -7.33
C LEU A 212 7.76 -10.77 -7.84
N GLU A 213 8.73 -11.04 -6.98
CA GLU A 213 10.13 -11.08 -7.39
C GLU A 213 10.37 -12.18 -8.43
N LYS A 214 9.78 -13.37 -8.24
CA LYS A 214 9.81 -14.43 -9.25
C LYS A 214 9.10 -14.02 -10.55
N ARG A 215 7.99 -13.30 -10.47
CA ARG A 215 7.27 -12.82 -11.66
C ARG A 215 7.95 -11.63 -12.33
N ARG A 216 8.58 -10.71 -11.57
CA ARG A 216 9.47 -9.68 -12.12
C ARG A 216 10.65 -10.29 -12.85
N LEU A 217 11.31 -11.29 -12.27
CA LEU A 217 12.38 -12.04 -12.93
C LEU A 217 11.90 -12.73 -14.20
N LEU A 218 10.70 -13.32 -14.21
CA LEU A 218 10.09 -13.91 -15.39
C LEU A 218 9.71 -12.86 -16.44
N LYS A 219 9.22 -11.67 -16.03
CA LYS A 219 8.97 -10.55 -16.95
C LYS A 219 10.27 -10.05 -17.58
N VAL A 220 11.30 -9.81 -16.77
CA VAL A 220 12.61 -9.38 -17.24
C VAL A 220 13.22 -10.42 -18.18
N LYS A 221 13.08 -11.72 -17.86
CA LYS A 221 13.57 -12.81 -18.71
C LYS A 221 12.78 -12.89 -20.03
N ALA A 222 11.45 -12.81 -19.97
CA ALA A 222 10.58 -12.83 -21.14
C ALA A 222 10.82 -11.66 -22.09
N VAL A 223 11.06 -10.45 -21.53
CA VAL A 223 11.41 -9.26 -22.33
C VAL A 223 12.80 -9.38 -22.94
N ARG A 224 13.79 -9.88 -22.21
CA ARG A 224 15.15 -10.15 -22.74
C ARG A 224 15.17 -11.19 -23.86
N GLU A 225 14.26 -12.15 -23.80
CA GLU A 225 14.16 -13.24 -24.78
C GLU A 225 13.17 -12.92 -25.92
N GLY A 226 12.51 -11.73 -25.90
CA GLY A 226 11.47 -11.36 -26.85
C GLY A 226 10.23 -12.26 -26.82
N LYS A 227 10.07 -13.07 -25.76
CA LYS A 227 9.01 -14.06 -25.62
C LYS A 227 8.17 -13.74 -24.39
N TRP A 228 7.00 -13.14 -24.61
CA TRP A 228 5.98 -13.04 -23.57
C TRP A 228 5.19 -14.36 -23.53
N ALA A 229 5.13 -15.01 -22.38
CA ALA A 229 4.21 -16.13 -22.23
C ALA A 229 2.76 -15.65 -22.44
N PRO A 230 1.92 -16.35 -23.22
CA PRO A 230 0.55 -15.94 -23.51
C PRO A 230 -0.30 -15.68 -22.25
N SER A 231 -0.04 -16.38 -21.15
CA SER A 231 -0.67 -16.17 -19.85
C SER A 231 -0.31 -14.81 -19.22
N ILE A 232 0.91 -14.33 -19.41
CA ILE A 232 1.36 -13.03 -18.90
C ILE A 232 0.74 -11.90 -19.73
N GLN A 233 0.63 -12.08 -21.05
CA GLN A 233 -0.05 -11.11 -21.92
C GLN A 233 -1.53 -10.99 -21.59
N ALA A 234 -2.23 -12.11 -21.36
CA ALA A 234 -3.63 -12.11 -20.97
C ALA A 234 -3.84 -11.49 -19.59
N ASP A 235 -2.91 -11.70 -18.67
CA ASP A 235 -2.95 -11.11 -17.34
C ASP A 235 -2.68 -9.59 -17.36
N ILE A 236 -1.73 -9.14 -18.17
CA ILE A 236 -1.45 -7.70 -18.37
C ILE A 236 -2.63 -7.04 -19.10
N ALA A 237 -3.18 -7.66 -20.14
CA ALA A 237 -4.34 -7.14 -20.85
C ALA A 237 -5.57 -6.99 -19.93
N ARG A 238 -5.80 -7.94 -19.03
CA ARG A 238 -6.87 -7.83 -18.00
C ARG A 238 -6.60 -6.72 -17.00
N ALA A 239 -5.37 -6.58 -16.53
CA ALA A 239 -4.98 -5.51 -15.61
C ALA A 239 -5.12 -4.14 -16.28
N LEU A 240 -4.71 -4.02 -17.54
CA LEU A 240 -4.86 -2.79 -18.35
C LEU A 240 -6.33 -2.45 -18.58
N GLN A 241 -7.18 -3.41 -18.93
CA GLN A 241 -8.63 -3.18 -19.08
C GLN A 241 -9.29 -2.73 -17.76
N GLN A 242 -8.85 -3.25 -16.63
CA GLN A 242 -9.33 -2.82 -15.31
C GLN A 242 -8.71 -1.48 -14.88
N ALA A 243 -7.47 -1.19 -15.31
CA ALA A 243 -6.79 0.06 -15.02
C ALA A 243 -7.26 1.21 -15.89
N ASP A 244 -7.70 0.96 -17.13
CA ASP A 244 -8.09 1.98 -18.10
C ASP A 244 -9.21 2.92 -17.58
N SER A 245 -10.12 2.39 -16.79
CA SER A 245 -11.12 3.20 -16.07
C SER A 245 -10.56 3.90 -14.81
N ARG A 246 -9.34 3.59 -14.39
CA ARG A 246 -8.74 3.99 -13.10
C ARG A 246 -7.38 4.67 -13.25
N GLN A 247 -6.80 4.70 -14.45
CA GLN A 247 -5.47 5.23 -14.74
C GLN A 247 -5.28 6.69 -14.31
N ARG A 248 -6.33 7.51 -14.39
CA ARG A 248 -6.36 8.90 -13.91
C ARG A 248 -6.03 9.10 -12.41
N PHE A 249 -5.88 8.02 -11.65
CA PHE A 249 -5.59 8.10 -10.21
C PHE A 249 -4.13 7.81 -9.87
N VAL A 250 -3.30 7.48 -10.86
CA VAL A 250 -1.93 6.99 -10.67
C VAL A 250 -0.89 8.06 -11.05
N GLU A 251 -1.21 8.93 -12.00
CA GLU A 251 -0.45 10.12 -12.38
C GLU A 251 -0.85 11.30 -11.47
#